data_c80c748fa9906b89c2f63353ade4fb5b
#
_entry.id   c80c748fa9906b89c2f63353ade4fb5b
#
_cell.length_a   1.000
_cell.length_b   1.000
_cell.length_c   1.000
_cell.angle_alpha   90.00
_cell.angle_beta   90.00
_cell.angle_gamma   90.00
#
_symmetry.space_group_name_H-M   'P 1'
#
loop_
_entity.id
_entity.type
_entity.pdbx_description
1 polymer ?
#
loop_
_entity_poly.entity_id
_entity_poly.type
_entity_poly.pdbx_seq_one_letter_code
_entity_poly.pdbx_strand_id
1 'polypeptide(L)'
;MIAVERVQLGEVVQLARSSVKPEKIDPGRQYVLLEHIASGTGEVAPVLAGESEIRSNKAAFQAGDVLYGKLRPKLRKVCVAKEDGYCSTDILPLRPTEPHTAFYLASVLRSERFYAEVERLVG
;
A
#
# COMPACT_ATOMS: atom_id res chain seq x y z
N MET A 1 8.78 0.09 20.03
CA MET A 1 7.77 0.61 20.92
C MET A 1 6.65 1.26 20.15
N ILE A 2 5.45 0.76 20.34
CA ILE A 2 4.33 1.15 19.47
C ILE A 2 3.92 2.61 19.62
N ALA A 3 3.98 3.14 20.83
CA ALA A 3 3.60 4.53 21.04
C ALA A 3 4.53 5.51 20.33
N VAL A 4 5.82 5.21 20.37
CA VAL A 4 6.81 6.02 19.66
C VAL A 4 6.61 5.92 18.15
N GLU A 5 6.31 4.72 17.66
CA GLU A 5 6.05 4.49 16.25
C GLU A 5 4.84 5.26 15.78
N ARG A 6 3.77 5.30 16.55
CA ARG A 6 2.58 6.06 16.19
C ARG A 6 2.87 7.55 16.07
N VAL A 7 3.65 8.09 16.99
CA VAL A 7 4.02 9.49 16.96
C VAL A 7 4.85 9.81 15.73
N GLN A 8 5.75 8.91 15.38
CA GLN A 8 6.70 9.13 14.30
C GLN A 8 6.18 8.81 12.91
N LEU A 9 5.12 8.00 12.78
CA LEU A 9 4.61 7.61 11.48
C LEU A 9 4.27 8.81 10.61
N GLY A 10 3.63 9.82 11.18
CA GLY A 10 3.27 11.03 10.42
C GLY A 10 4.48 11.82 9.96
N GLU A 11 5.64 11.61 10.57
CA GLU A 11 6.88 12.29 10.22
C GLU A 11 7.70 11.51 9.20
N VAL A 12 7.52 10.18 9.14
CA VAL A 12 8.37 9.31 8.31
C VAL A 12 7.68 8.78 7.07
N VAL A 13 6.42 9.15 6.87
CA VAL A 13 5.67 8.66 5.73
C VAL A 13 4.81 9.77 5.13
N GLN A 14 4.69 9.77 3.81
CA GLN A 14 3.81 10.66 3.08
C GLN A 14 2.83 9.84 2.26
N LEU A 15 1.60 10.33 2.15
CA LEU A 15 0.64 9.73 1.25
C LEU A 15 1.03 10.07 -0.19
N ALA A 16 1.21 9.05 -1.01
CA ALA A 16 1.49 9.25 -2.42
C ALA A 16 0.16 9.42 -3.16
N ARG A 17 -0.41 10.61 -3.08
CA ARG A 17 -1.71 10.90 -3.67
C ARG A 17 -1.55 11.26 -5.15
N SER A 18 -1.75 10.28 -6.01
CA SER A 18 -1.65 10.51 -7.44
C SER A 18 -2.77 9.70 -8.11
N SER A 19 -3.79 10.40 -8.59
CA SER A 19 -4.91 9.77 -9.28
C SER A 19 -4.64 9.74 -10.77
N VAL A 20 -4.86 8.58 -11.39
CA VAL A 20 -4.61 8.38 -12.81
C VAL A 20 -5.89 7.89 -13.47
N LYS A 21 -6.28 8.58 -14.55
CA LYS A 21 -7.47 8.18 -15.33
C LYS A 21 -7.17 6.94 -16.15
N PRO A 22 -8.20 6.13 -16.46
CA PRO A 22 -8.00 4.89 -17.22
C PRO A 22 -7.24 5.09 -18.53
N GLU A 23 -7.52 6.16 -19.26
CA GLU A 23 -6.87 6.41 -20.56
C GLU A 23 -5.40 6.82 -20.44
N LYS A 24 -4.94 7.11 -19.23
CA LYS A 24 -3.54 7.46 -18.96
C LYS A 24 -2.74 6.30 -18.39
N ILE A 25 -3.37 5.15 -18.20
CA ILE A 25 -2.70 3.98 -17.66
C ILE A 25 -1.69 3.43 -18.66
N ASP A 26 -0.46 3.23 -18.21
CA ASP A 26 0.57 2.58 -19.03
C ASP A 26 0.40 1.06 -18.90
N PRO A 27 0.06 0.37 -20.00
CA PRO A 27 -0.21 -1.08 -19.93
C PRO A 27 1.00 -1.92 -19.53
N GLY A 28 2.21 -1.38 -19.66
CA GLY A 28 3.44 -2.09 -19.30
C GLY A 28 3.79 -2.02 -17.84
N ARG A 29 3.03 -1.28 -17.02
CA ARG A 29 3.30 -1.15 -15.60
C ARG A 29 2.50 -2.17 -14.80
N GLN A 30 2.89 -2.36 -13.55
CA GLN A 30 2.22 -3.29 -12.66
C GLN A 30 0.87 -2.75 -12.19
N TYR A 31 -0.03 -3.67 -11.87
CA TYR A 31 -1.33 -3.35 -11.31
C TYR A 31 -1.58 -4.26 -10.12
N VAL A 32 -1.91 -3.65 -8.98
CA VAL A 32 -2.10 -4.36 -7.71
C VAL A 32 -3.50 -4.11 -7.18
N LEU A 33 -4.24 -5.19 -6.98
CA LEU A 33 -5.50 -5.19 -6.26
C LEU A 33 -5.30 -5.86 -4.91
N LEU A 34 -6.25 -5.67 -3.97
CA LEU A 34 -6.15 -6.31 -2.67
C LEU A 34 -5.94 -7.82 -2.77
N GLU A 35 -6.60 -8.46 -3.73
CA GLU A 35 -6.47 -9.90 -3.93
C GLU A 35 -5.05 -10.36 -4.28
N HIS A 36 -4.21 -9.45 -4.75
CA HIS A 36 -2.84 -9.76 -5.11
C HIS A 36 -1.88 -9.70 -3.93
N ILE A 37 -2.33 -9.19 -2.78
CA ILE A 37 -1.49 -9.07 -1.59
C ILE A 37 -1.87 -10.16 -0.60
N ALA A 38 -0.88 -10.95 -0.18
CA ALA A 38 -1.13 -12.01 0.80
C ALA A 38 -1.29 -11.42 2.20
N SER A 39 -2.28 -11.93 2.93
CA SER A 39 -2.55 -11.48 4.30
C SER A 39 -1.38 -11.83 5.21
N GLY A 40 -0.91 -10.85 5.96
CA GLY A 40 0.06 -11.04 7.03
C GLY A 40 1.50 -11.32 6.62
N THR A 41 1.80 -11.50 5.34
CA THR A 41 3.15 -11.87 4.91
C THR A 41 3.88 -10.79 4.14
N GLY A 42 3.16 -9.92 3.47
CA GLY A 42 3.76 -8.90 2.63
C GLY A 42 4.12 -9.38 1.23
N GLU A 43 3.79 -10.60 0.89
CA GLU A 43 4.00 -11.09 -0.47
C GLU A 43 2.96 -10.49 -1.40
N VAL A 44 3.38 -10.15 -2.62
CA VAL A 44 2.50 -9.58 -3.62
C VAL A 44 2.77 -10.21 -4.97
N ALA A 45 1.68 -10.51 -5.70
CA ALA A 45 1.75 -11.06 -7.04
C ALA A 45 1.00 -10.14 -8.00
N PRO A 46 1.63 -9.03 -8.43
CA PRO A 46 0.96 -8.07 -9.31
C PRO A 46 0.75 -8.63 -10.70
N VAL A 47 -0.18 -8.03 -11.43
CA VAL A 47 -0.37 -8.33 -12.86
C VAL A 47 0.04 -7.11 -13.66
N LEU A 48 0.08 -7.23 -14.99
CA LEU A 48 0.33 -6.08 -15.84
C LEU A 48 -0.98 -5.31 -16.03
N ALA A 49 -0.90 -3.99 -16.01
CA ALA A 49 -2.07 -3.15 -16.18
C ALA A 49 -2.79 -3.42 -17.51
N GLY A 50 -2.04 -3.72 -18.55
CA GLY A 50 -2.61 -4.02 -19.87
C GLY A 50 -3.39 -5.32 -19.93
N GLU A 51 -3.23 -6.19 -18.93
CA GLU A 51 -3.97 -7.45 -18.86
C GLU A 51 -5.29 -7.30 -18.12
N SER A 52 -5.57 -6.11 -17.59
CA SER A 52 -6.77 -5.85 -16.80
C SER A 52 -7.64 -4.81 -17.48
N GLU A 53 -8.94 -4.94 -17.30
CA GLU A 53 -9.88 -3.95 -17.81
C GLU A 53 -10.09 -2.88 -16.76
N ILE A 54 -9.38 -1.76 -16.90
CA ILE A 54 -9.42 -0.68 -15.93
C ILE A 54 -10.40 0.38 -16.41
N ARG A 55 -11.49 0.59 -15.65
CA ARG A 55 -12.57 1.50 -16.03
C ARG A 55 -12.72 2.71 -15.11
N SER A 56 -11.97 2.75 -14.02
CA SER A 56 -12.06 3.85 -13.06
C SER A 56 -10.67 4.35 -12.72
N ASN A 57 -10.60 5.54 -12.11
CA ASN A 57 -9.33 6.12 -11.70
C ASN A 57 -8.62 5.21 -10.71
N LYS A 58 -7.30 5.18 -10.80
CA LYS A 58 -6.44 4.38 -9.92
C LYS A 58 -5.43 5.28 -9.24
N ALA A 59 -4.81 4.76 -8.18
CA ALA A 59 -3.71 5.44 -7.53
C ALA A 59 -2.40 4.97 -8.14
N ALA A 60 -1.49 5.89 -8.42
CA ALA A 60 -0.16 5.54 -8.90
C ALA A 60 0.79 5.39 -7.73
N PHE A 61 1.70 4.43 -7.81
CA PHE A 61 2.74 4.25 -6.82
C PHE A 61 4.10 4.09 -7.49
N GLN A 62 5.15 4.29 -6.71
CA GLN A 62 6.53 4.13 -7.16
C GLN A 62 7.18 2.97 -6.43
N ALA A 63 8.23 2.41 -7.04
CA ALA A 63 9.05 1.42 -6.38
C ALA A 63 9.50 1.96 -5.02
N GLY A 64 9.38 1.14 -3.98
CA GLY A 64 9.71 1.54 -2.62
C GLY A 64 8.54 2.06 -1.81
N ASP A 65 7.40 2.34 -2.43
CA ASP A 65 6.21 2.72 -1.68
C ASP A 65 5.68 1.52 -0.91
N VAL A 66 5.11 1.79 0.26
CA VAL A 66 4.42 0.77 1.06
C VAL A 66 2.95 0.82 0.68
N LEU A 67 2.43 -0.31 0.22
CA LEU A 67 1.04 -0.42 -0.20
C LEU A 67 0.23 -0.99 0.96
N TYR A 68 -0.64 -0.16 1.53
CA TYR A 68 -1.45 -0.51 2.69
C TYR A 68 -2.90 -0.74 2.28
N GLY A 69 -3.39 -1.95 2.47
CA GLY A 69 -4.78 -2.31 2.20
C GLY A 69 -5.68 -1.78 3.30
N LYS A 70 -6.36 -0.67 3.05
CA LYS A 70 -7.21 -0.02 4.05
C LYS A 70 -8.58 -0.66 4.19
N LEU A 71 -9.04 -1.38 3.18
CA LEU A 71 -10.29 -2.11 3.25
C LEU A 71 -10.05 -3.41 4.01
N ARG A 72 -10.87 -3.68 5.01
CA ARG A 72 -10.75 -4.85 5.89
C ARG A 72 -9.36 -4.95 6.52
N PRO A 73 -9.00 -4.03 7.43
CA PRO A 73 -7.66 -4.00 8.03
C PRO A 73 -7.25 -5.30 8.73
N LYS A 74 -8.21 -6.10 9.18
CA LYS A 74 -7.92 -7.38 9.83
C LYS A 74 -7.16 -8.35 8.92
N LEU A 75 -7.23 -8.15 7.62
CA LEU A 75 -6.49 -9.00 6.68
C LEU A 75 -5.01 -8.67 6.64
N ARG A 76 -4.61 -7.53 7.19
CA ARG A 76 -3.22 -7.10 7.29
C ARG A 76 -2.48 -7.25 5.96
N LYS A 77 -3.08 -6.72 4.89
CA LYS A 77 -2.50 -6.76 3.55
C LYS A 77 -1.62 -5.54 3.34
N VAL A 78 -0.33 -5.73 3.51
CA VAL A 78 0.66 -4.66 3.40
C VAL A 78 1.90 -5.22 2.72
N CYS A 79 2.37 -4.54 1.70
CA CYS A 79 3.56 -4.95 0.97
C CYS A 79 4.40 -3.74 0.55
N VAL A 80 5.62 -4.00 0.08
CA VAL A 80 6.49 -2.98 -0.49
C VAL A 80 6.51 -3.18 -1.99
N ALA A 81 6.26 -2.09 -2.73
CA ALA A 81 6.26 -2.15 -4.19
C ALA A 81 7.70 -2.29 -4.70
N LYS A 82 7.91 -3.21 -5.63
CA LYS A 82 9.23 -3.43 -6.24
C LYS A 82 9.43 -2.62 -7.51
N GLU A 83 8.33 -2.22 -8.15
CA GLU A 83 8.36 -1.44 -9.38
C GLU A 83 7.24 -0.41 -9.35
N ASP A 84 7.31 0.56 -10.24
CA ASP A 84 6.24 1.54 -10.40
C ASP A 84 4.98 0.87 -10.93
N GLY A 85 3.81 1.37 -10.53
CA GLY A 85 2.57 0.80 -10.99
C GLY A 85 1.35 1.55 -10.50
N TYR A 86 0.22 0.86 -10.55
CA TYR A 86 -1.08 1.39 -10.15
C TYR A 86 -1.75 0.44 -9.19
N CYS A 87 -2.58 0.96 -8.30
CA CYS A 87 -3.36 0.12 -7.40
C CYS A 87 -4.78 0.65 -7.30
N SER A 88 -5.68 -0.23 -6.82
CA SER A 88 -7.06 0.18 -6.59
C SER A 88 -7.13 1.19 -5.46
N THR A 89 -8.25 1.91 -5.39
CA THR A 89 -8.45 2.93 -4.36
C THR A 89 -8.62 2.35 -2.96
N ASP A 90 -8.73 1.02 -2.85
CA ASP A 90 -8.76 0.32 -1.56
C ASP A 90 -7.37 0.20 -0.94
N ILE A 91 -6.35 0.58 -1.68
CA ILE A 91 -4.96 0.52 -1.23
C ILE A 91 -4.42 1.93 -1.15
N LEU A 92 -3.72 2.23 -0.04
CA LEU A 92 -3.05 3.51 0.15
C LEU A 92 -1.57 3.35 -0.15
N PRO A 93 -1.03 4.03 -1.18
CA PRO A 93 0.41 4.08 -1.36
C PRO A 93 1.01 5.05 -0.34
N LEU A 94 1.91 4.55 0.49
CA LEU A 94 2.59 5.35 1.51
C LEU A 94 4.07 5.42 1.16
N ARG A 95 4.59 6.63 1.03
CA ARG A 95 5.98 6.85 0.65
C ARG A 95 6.82 7.20 1.86
N PRO A 96 7.74 6.32 2.29
CA PRO A 96 8.60 6.66 3.42
C PRO A 96 9.50 7.84 3.04
N THR A 97 9.70 8.75 3.98
CA THR A 97 10.60 9.89 3.74
C THR A 97 12.04 9.41 3.59
N GLU A 98 12.38 8.28 4.21
CA GLU A 98 13.68 7.64 4.04
C GLU A 98 13.45 6.27 3.38
N PRO A 99 13.84 6.12 2.09
CA PRO A 99 13.51 4.90 1.34
C PRO A 99 13.97 3.59 1.99
N HIS A 100 15.06 3.60 2.72
CA HIS A 100 15.57 2.39 3.36
C HIS A 100 14.68 1.89 4.50
N THR A 101 13.71 2.68 4.95
CA THR A 101 12.79 2.28 6.03
C THR A 101 11.53 1.59 5.53
N ALA A 102 11.37 1.41 4.21
CA ALA A 102 10.14 0.87 3.64
C ALA A 102 9.75 -0.50 4.23
N PHE A 103 10.70 -1.43 4.31
CA PHE A 103 10.40 -2.76 4.82
C PHE A 103 10.05 -2.74 6.31
N TYR A 104 10.73 -1.88 7.07
CA TYR A 104 10.40 -1.71 8.47
C TYR A 104 8.99 -1.15 8.64
N LEU A 105 8.66 -0.10 7.89
CA LEU A 105 7.33 0.50 7.92
C LEU A 105 6.26 -0.53 7.57
N ALA A 106 6.48 -1.30 6.50
CA ALA A 106 5.53 -2.34 6.10
C ALA A 106 5.34 -3.37 7.21
N SER A 107 6.43 -3.76 7.87
CA SER A 107 6.37 -4.72 8.98
C SER A 107 5.54 -4.19 10.14
N VAL A 108 5.70 -2.92 10.49
CA VAL A 108 4.92 -2.29 11.56
C VAL A 108 3.44 -2.26 11.17
N LEU A 109 3.12 -1.80 9.96
CA LEU A 109 1.73 -1.68 9.50
C LEU A 109 1.04 -3.03 9.36
N ARG A 110 1.80 -4.09 9.13
CA ARG A 110 1.27 -5.44 8.98
C ARG A 110 1.12 -6.15 10.31
N SER A 111 1.66 -5.60 11.38
CA SER A 111 1.67 -6.25 12.70
C SER A 111 0.28 -6.33 13.31
N GLU A 112 0.09 -7.34 14.16
CA GLU A 112 -1.15 -7.47 14.92
C GLU A 112 -1.36 -6.31 15.88
N ARG A 113 -0.27 -5.75 16.41
CA ARG A 113 -0.35 -4.61 17.31
C ARG A 113 -0.91 -3.38 16.60
N PHE A 114 -0.46 -3.12 15.37
CA PHE A 114 -0.98 -2.01 14.60
C PHE A 114 -2.45 -2.22 14.28
N TYR A 115 -2.81 -3.42 13.84
CA TYR A 115 -4.20 -3.75 13.57
C TYR A 115 -5.07 -3.53 14.80
N ALA A 116 -4.61 -3.97 15.96
CA ALA A 116 -5.37 -3.78 17.21
C ALA A 116 -5.59 -2.30 17.52
N GLU A 117 -4.59 -1.46 17.25
CA GLU A 117 -4.74 -0.01 17.43
C GLU A 117 -5.76 0.59 16.47
N VAL A 118 -5.71 0.18 15.19
CA VAL A 118 -6.66 0.65 14.19
C VAL A 118 -8.08 0.24 14.56
N GLU A 119 -8.26 -1.02 14.97
CA GLU A 119 -9.57 -1.53 15.34
C GLU A 119 -10.13 -0.78 16.54
N ARG A 120 -9.28 -0.48 17.52
CA ARG A 120 -9.69 0.27 18.70
C ARG A 120 -10.17 1.68 18.34
N LEU A 121 -9.56 2.30 17.34
CA LEU A 121 -9.91 3.66 16.93
C LEU A 121 -11.17 3.73 16.08
N VAL A 122 -11.46 2.70 15.29
CA VAL A 122 -12.60 2.71 14.35
C VAL A 122 -13.72 1.77 14.75
N GLY A 123 -13.42 0.83 15.61
CA GLY A 123 -14.39 -0.15 16.06
C GLY A 123 -15.02 0.24 17.36
#